data_0d02bca64152a8e1ba1faa0e75bf3931
#
_entry.id   0d02bca64152a8e1ba1faa0e75bf3931
#
_cell.length_a   1.000
_cell.length_b   1.000
_cell.length_c   1.000
_cell.angle_alpha   90.00
_cell.angle_beta   90.00
_cell.angle_gamma   90.00
#
_symmetry.space_group_name_H-M   'P 1'
#
loop_
_entity.id
_entity.type
_entity.pdbx_description
1 polymer ?
#
loop_
_entity_poly.entity_id
_entity_poly.type
_entity_poly.pdbx_seq_one_letter_code
_entity_poly.pdbx_strand_id
1 'polypeptide(L)' 'MVGLTKALCNEWAPHGVNVNSIAPGYTATDNTQALRDDPERSQALLDRIPAGRCAEAAEIGGAAVFLASDAANYCNG' A
#
# COMPACT_ATOMS: atom_id res chain seq x y z
N MET A 1 -7.45 -6.62 6.73
CA MET A 1 -7.01 -6.86 5.32
C MET A 1 -6.01 -8.00 5.22
N VAL A 2 -4.97 -8.03 6.06
CA VAL A 2 -3.96 -9.11 6.00
C VAL A 2 -4.60 -10.50 6.19
N GLY A 3 -5.47 -10.65 7.18
CA GLY A 3 -6.15 -11.91 7.44
C GLY A 3 -7.05 -12.36 6.28
N LEU A 4 -7.81 -11.43 5.70
CA LEU A 4 -8.66 -11.70 4.55
C LEU A 4 -7.83 -12.10 3.33
N THR A 5 -6.73 -11.39 3.08
CA THR A 5 -5.82 -11.69 1.97
C THR A 5 -5.29 -13.11 2.06
N LYS A 6 -4.82 -13.52 3.24
CA LYS A 6 -4.30 -14.87 3.46
C LYS A 6 -5.38 -15.94 3.31
N ALA A 7 -6.57 -15.70 3.84
CA ALA A 7 -7.69 -16.64 3.74
C ALA A 7 -8.11 -16.86 2.28
N LEU A 8 -8.29 -15.78 1.52
CA LEU A 8 -8.66 -15.86 0.11
C LEU A 8 -7.54 -16.43 -0.74
N CYS A 9 -6.29 -16.11 -0.43
CA CYS A 9 -5.14 -16.70 -1.11
C CYS A 9 -5.14 -18.23 -0.97
N ASN A 10 -5.31 -18.73 0.25
CA ASN A 10 -5.32 -20.17 0.50
C ASN A 10 -6.49 -20.87 -0.20
N GLU A 11 -7.63 -20.19 -0.29
CA GLU A 11 -8.83 -20.77 -0.90
C GLU A 11 -8.76 -20.76 -2.42
N TRP A 12 -8.26 -19.67 -3.02
CA TRP A 12 -8.36 -19.44 -4.45
C TRP A 12 -7.07 -19.71 -5.25
N ALA A 13 -5.90 -19.76 -4.61
CA ALA A 13 -4.65 -20.04 -5.32
C ALA A 13 -4.69 -21.35 -6.12
N PRO A 14 -5.27 -22.45 -5.61
CA PRO A 14 -5.38 -23.69 -6.38
C PRO A 14 -6.19 -23.56 -7.66
N HIS A 15 -7.01 -22.53 -7.78
CA HIS A 15 -7.82 -22.24 -8.97
C HIS A 15 -7.16 -21.23 -9.91
N GLY A 16 -5.89 -20.91 -9.70
CA GLY A 16 -5.16 -19.97 -10.55
C GLY A 16 -5.44 -18.51 -10.27
N VAL A 17 -5.99 -18.19 -9.09
CA VAL A 17 -6.30 -16.82 -8.67
C VAL A 17 -5.30 -16.37 -7.63
N ASN A 18 -4.58 -15.28 -7.92
CA ASN A 18 -3.66 -14.66 -6.98
C ASN A 18 -4.40 -13.59 -6.17
N VAL A 19 -4.17 -13.61 -4.87
CA VAL A 19 -4.76 -12.63 -3.95
C VAL A 19 -3.66 -11.96 -3.16
N ASN A 20 -3.55 -10.66 -3.31
CA ASN A 20 -2.55 -9.83 -2.65
C ASN A 20 -3.20 -8.57 -2.10
N SER A 21 -2.50 -7.91 -1.19
CA SER A 21 -2.93 -6.62 -0.66
C SER A 21 -1.78 -5.62 -0.69
N ILE A 22 -2.12 -4.35 -0.73
CA ILE A 22 -1.17 -3.24 -0.65
C ILE A 22 -1.50 -2.48 0.63
N ALA A 23 -0.48 -2.30 1.48
CA ALA A 23 -0.62 -1.56 2.73
C ALA A 23 0.27 -0.32 2.67
N PRO A 24 -0.22 0.77 2.07
CA PRO A 24 0.58 1.99 1.96
C PRO A 24 0.80 2.63 3.33
N GLY A 25 1.92 3.31 3.48
CA GLY A 25 2.17 4.18 4.62
C GLY A 25 1.46 5.53 4.41
N TYR A 26 2.04 6.60 4.97
CA TYR A 26 1.46 7.92 4.81
C TYR A 26 1.55 8.41 3.37
N THR A 27 0.41 8.70 2.79
CA THR A 27 0.27 9.10 1.39
C THR A 27 -0.45 10.45 1.32
N ALA A 28 0.00 11.31 0.41
CA ALA A 28 -0.57 12.64 0.23
C ALA A 28 -1.94 12.53 -0.47
N THR A 29 -2.99 12.44 0.32
CA THR A 29 -4.38 12.34 -0.12
C THR A 29 -5.25 13.31 0.68
N ASP A 30 -6.53 13.41 0.32
CA ASP A 30 -7.48 14.25 1.06
C ASP A 30 -7.60 13.81 2.53
N ASN A 31 -7.50 12.53 2.81
CA ASN A 31 -7.57 12.00 4.16
C ASN A 31 -6.41 12.45 5.07
N THR A 32 -5.27 12.82 4.48
CA THR A 32 -4.08 13.27 5.22
C THR A 32 -3.87 14.78 5.12
N GLN A 33 -4.76 15.51 4.44
CA GLN A 33 -4.58 16.95 4.18
C GLN A 33 -4.49 17.76 5.47
N ALA A 34 -5.40 17.54 6.42
CA ALA A 34 -5.40 18.26 7.69
C ALA A 34 -4.12 18.02 8.49
N LEU A 35 -3.58 16.80 8.44
CA LEU A 35 -2.34 16.42 9.10
C LEU A 35 -1.13 17.12 8.45
N ARG A 36 -1.11 17.20 7.11
CA ARG A 36 -0.03 17.84 6.37
C ARG A 36 -0.06 19.38 6.50
N ASP A 37 -1.23 19.96 6.75
CA ASP A 37 -1.43 21.40 6.91
C ASP A 37 -1.04 21.91 8.32
N ASP A 38 -0.87 21.01 9.29
CA ASP A 38 -0.42 21.34 10.65
C ASP A 38 1.11 21.21 10.72
N PRO A 39 1.88 22.33 10.82
CA PRO A 39 3.35 22.26 10.76
C PRO A 39 4.00 21.37 11.83
N GLU A 40 3.48 21.39 13.06
CA GLU A 40 4.04 20.58 14.15
C GLU A 40 3.79 19.09 13.93
N ARG A 41 2.55 18.73 13.60
CA ARG A 41 2.16 17.35 13.34
C ARG A 41 2.83 16.81 12.08
N SER A 42 2.91 17.63 11.04
CA SER A 42 3.59 17.28 9.79
C SER A 42 5.05 16.99 10.02
N GLN A 43 5.75 17.83 10.79
CA GLN A 43 7.17 17.62 11.07
C GLN A 43 7.39 16.36 11.92
N ALA A 44 6.56 16.14 12.95
CA ALA A 44 6.65 14.94 13.77
C ALA A 44 6.42 13.67 12.94
N LEU A 45 5.51 13.73 11.98
CA LEU A 45 5.23 12.63 11.06
C LEU A 45 6.42 12.36 10.15
N LEU A 46 6.97 13.41 9.51
CA LEU A 46 8.11 13.27 8.59
C LEU A 46 9.34 12.72 9.29
N ASP A 47 9.55 13.06 10.57
CA ASP A 47 10.68 12.56 11.34
C ASP A 47 10.63 11.04 11.54
N ARG A 48 9.45 10.43 11.42
CA ARG A 48 9.25 8.98 11.55
C ARG A 48 9.36 8.24 10.22
N ILE A 49 9.36 8.95 9.10
CA ILE A 49 9.40 8.36 7.77
C ILE A 49 10.85 8.37 7.28
N PRO A 50 11.47 7.20 7.06
CA PRO A 50 12.87 7.15 6.59
C PRO A 50 13.10 7.93 5.30
N ALA A 51 12.12 7.94 4.38
CA ALA A 51 12.21 8.70 3.13
C ALA A 51 12.09 10.21 3.33
N GLY A 52 11.64 10.66 4.51
CA GLY A 52 11.51 12.08 4.85
C GLY A 52 10.35 12.80 4.16
N ARG A 53 9.42 12.07 3.56
CA ARG A 53 8.25 12.63 2.89
C ARG A 53 7.10 11.64 2.84
N CYS A 54 5.88 12.14 2.68
CA CYS A 54 4.74 11.29 2.33
C CYS A 54 4.87 10.82 0.89
N ALA A 55 4.32 9.65 0.59
CA ALA A 55 4.23 9.17 -0.78
C ALA A 55 3.15 9.95 -1.55
N GLU A 56 3.33 10.07 -2.85
CA GLU A 56 2.26 10.49 -3.75
C GLU A 56 1.38 9.29 -4.07
N ALA A 57 0.09 9.51 -4.31
CA ALA A 57 -0.85 8.43 -4.63
C ALA A 57 -0.38 7.61 -5.84
N ALA A 58 0.18 8.26 -6.85
CA ALA A 58 0.70 7.60 -8.05
C ALA A 58 1.85 6.63 -7.75
N GLU A 59 2.63 6.88 -6.70
CA GLU A 59 3.72 5.99 -6.30
C GLU A 59 3.23 4.65 -5.76
N ILE A 60 2.03 4.65 -5.17
CA ILE A 60 1.39 3.40 -4.71
C ILE A 60 0.80 2.62 -5.89
N GLY A 61 0.36 3.32 -6.93
CA GLY A 61 -0.21 2.71 -8.13
C GLY A 61 0.75 1.77 -8.85
N GLY A 62 2.06 2.02 -8.79
CA GLY A 62 3.07 1.13 -9.37
C GLY A 62 3.03 -0.29 -8.80
N ALA A 63 2.82 -0.42 -7.49
CA ALA A 63 2.67 -1.73 -6.86
C ALA A 63 1.42 -2.46 -7.35
N ALA A 64 0.30 -1.75 -7.54
CA ALA A 64 -0.93 -2.33 -8.07
C ALA A 64 -0.73 -2.85 -9.50
N VAL A 65 -0.06 -2.07 -10.34
CA VAL A 65 0.27 -2.48 -11.72
C VAL A 65 1.13 -3.73 -11.72
N PHE A 66 2.16 -3.78 -10.88
CA PHE A 66 3.02 -4.96 -10.76
C PHE A 66 2.21 -6.20 -10.34
N LEU A 67 1.41 -6.08 -9.28
CA LEU A 67 0.63 -7.21 -8.76
C LEU A 67 -0.45 -7.70 -9.75
N ALA A 68 -0.94 -6.82 -10.61
CA ALA A 68 -1.91 -7.16 -11.65
C ALA A 68 -1.27 -7.71 -12.93
N SER A 69 0.05 -7.68 -13.04
CA SER A 69 0.78 -8.09 -14.24
C SER A 69 1.29 -9.53 -14.16
N ASP A 70 1.71 -10.06 -15.32
CA ASP A 70 2.33 -11.39 -15.40
C ASP A 70 3.64 -11.48 -14.60
N ALA A 71 4.31 -10.33 -14.35
CA ALA A 71 5.51 -10.29 -13.54
C ALA A 71 5.27 -10.76 -12.09
N ALA A 72 4.03 -10.72 -11.62
CA ALA A 72 3.65 -11.11 -10.26
C ALA A 72 2.97 -12.49 -10.19
N ASN A 73 3.14 -13.35 -11.19
CA ASN A 73 2.42 -14.62 -11.27
C ASN A 73 2.66 -15.54 -10.08
N TYR A 74 3.78 -15.43 -9.39
CA TYR A 74 4.08 -16.22 -8.20
C TYR A 74 3.88 -15.43 -6.90
N CYS A 75 3.41 -14.19 -6.97
CA CYS A 75 3.09 -13.38 -5.79
C CYS A 75 1.70 -13.74 -5.28
N ASN A 76 1.61 -14.25 -4.07
CA ASN A 76 0.33 -14.74 -3.55
C ASN A 76 0.31 -14.72 -2.02
N GLY A 77 -0.60 -13.95 -1.46
CA GLY A 77 -0.72 -13.76 -0.02
C GLY A 77 0.28 -12.76 0.51
#